data_f762a26f33dcc386085af727dad0ed7a
#
_entry.id   f762a26f33dcc386085af727dad0ed7a
#
_cell.length_a   1.000
_cell.length_b   1.000
_cell.length_c   1.000
_cell.angle_alpha   90.00
_cell.angle_beta   90.00
_cell.angle_gamma   90.00
#
_symmetry.space_group_name_H-M   'P 1'
#
loop_
_entity.id
_entity.type
_entity.pdbx_description
1 polymer ?
#
loop_
_entity_poly.entity_id
_entity_poly.type
_entity_poly.pdbx_seq_one_letter_code
_entity_poly.pdbx_strand_id
1 'polypeptide(L)'
;MQRDCPGPTARVLPTRPGGPPLDLGPLLEERGRVDPRIYVDPEVYELEQERVFGRSWLFLAHESQLKRPGDFITTYMGEDPIIVSRQDDGSVAAFLNQCRHRGMRLTQEDAGHTRVFTCTYHGWTYDRGGRLSSVRDERELYRCPVDRDRWSAVRVPRVESFHGFVFGTWDEHAPSFRDSLGDAAWYFEPLLDGLGGTEVIGVTKWTVPCNWKFGAEQFASDGYHFGMSHLSALKALVSQVPGAPRTMQEATPPPDGGRQFKNAQGHGALMAALPPNLMRGARLAFEPKANEWLQGPRQDFLVRKYGEARASVFIPASNLFPNVGILPAANALRVWQPKGPEQMEVWSYVIADADAPADVKQAIRLGNQRTFGSTGIFEQDDTHNWTEIQRVLKGRRARREIFNMEMDSGTQQDAEGRFPGTTANRSASEVAARAFYRRWASLLSTEGAP
;
A
#
# COMPACT_ATOMS: atom_id res chain seq x y z
N MET A 1 2.50 14.42 54.47
CA MET A 1 1.96 15.49 53.59
C MET A 1 1.63 14.86 52.27
N GLN A 2 0.36 14.57 52.02
CA GLN A 2 -0.13 14.21 50.70
C GLN A 2 0.08 15.42 49.78
N ARG A 3 0.89 15.25 48.71
CA ARG A 3 1.09 16.29 47.69
C ARG A 3 -0.12 16.27 46.77
N ASP A 4 -0.89 17.35 46.73
CA ASP A 4 -1.97 17.51 45.76
C ASP A 4 -1.39 17.53 44.33
N CYS A 5 -1.61 16.44 43.60
CA CYS A 5 -1.28 16.33 42.20
C CYS A 5 -2.47 16.79 41.39
N PRO A 6 -2.35 17.79 40.49
CA PRO A 6 -3.46 18.26 39.68
C PRO A 6 -3.98 17.14 38.79
N GLY A 7 -5.28 16.90 38.83
CA GLY A 7 -5.97 15.96 37.95
C GLY A 7 -5.80 16.31 36.46
N PRO A 8 -6.09 15.37 35.54
CA PRO A 8 -5.90 15.58 34.13
C PRO A 8 -6.86 16.64 33.59
N THR A 9 -6.32 17.76 33.12
CA THR A 9 -7.05 18.66 32.22
C THR A 9 -6.76 18.22 30.79
N ALA A 10 -7.70 17.53 30.19
CA ALA A 10 -7.69 17.28 28.76
C ALA A 10 -7.86 18.62 28.03
N ARG A 11 -6.81 19.20 27.50
CA ARG A 11 -6.91 20.19 26.41
C ARG A 11 -6.79 19.43 25.11
N VAL A 12 -7.93 19.20 24.47
CA VAL A 12 -7.99 18.97 23.05
C VAL A 12 -7.55 20.28 22.42
N LEU A 13 -6.40 20.28 21.73
CA LEU A 13 -6.04 21.40 20.88
C LEU A 13 -7.09 21.46 19.77
N PRO A 14 -7.71 22.61 19.50
CA PRO A 14 -8.62 22.70 18.36
C PRO A 14 -7.82 22.38 17.10
N THR A 15 -8.35 21.47 16.30
CA THR A 15 -8.03 21.41 14.88
C THR A 15 -8.06 22.82 14.31
N ARG A 16 -7.11 23.16 13.45
CA ARG A 16 -6.90 24.49 12.87
C ARG A 16 -8.22 25.24 12.66
N PRO A 17 -8.38 26.52 13.07
CA PRO A 17 -9.64 27.23 12.91
C PRO A 17 -10.02 27.27 11.44
N GLY A 18 -11.25 26.87 11.13
CA GLY A 18 -11.78 26.69 9.80
C GLY A 18 -11.56 27.85 8.84
N GLY A 19 -10.76 27.57 7.83
CA GLY A 19 -10.98 28.14 6.52
C GLY A 19 -12.33 27.59 5.98
N PRO A 20 -12.92 28.23 4.96
CA PRO A 20 -14.10 27.66 4.30
C PRO A 20 -13.75 26.24 3.86
N PRO A 21 -14.72 25.29 3.93
CA PRO A 21 -14.48 23.91 3.45
C PRO A 21 -13.88 23.98 2.06
N LEU A 22 -12.81 23.21 1.83
CA LEU A 22 -12.26 23.08 0.49
C LEU A 22 -13.38 22.57 -0.41
N ASP A 23 -13.74 23.35 -1.44
CA ASP A 23 -14.76 22.93 -2.41
C ASP A 23 -14.17 21.79 -3.25
N LEU A 24 -14.50 20.56 -2.88
CA LEU A 24 -14.06 19.33 -3.55
C LEU A 24 -14.92 19.03 -4.80
N GLY A 25 -16.07 19.70 -4.98
CA GLY A 25 -16.97 19.48 -6.09
C GLY A 25 -16.32 19.61 -7.46
N PRO A 26 -15.45 20.62 -7.69
CA PRO A 26 -14.75 20.77 -8.94
C PRO A 26 -13.58 19.79 -9.15
N LEU A 27 -13.10 19.08 -8.11
CA LEU A 27 -11.91 18.25 -8.21
C LEU A 27 -12.15 16.95 -8.97
N LEU A 28 -13.37 16.43 -8.93
CA LEU A 28 -13.76 15.20 -9.61
C LEU A 28 -15.16 15.34 -10.20
N GLU A 29 -15.28 15.31 -11.51
CA GLU A 29 -16.56 15.22 -12.18
C GLU A 29 -17.01 13.76 -12.37
N GLU A 30 -18.32 13.52 -12.37
CA GLU A 30 -18.90 12.16 -12.45
C GLU A 30 -18.41 11.33 -13.63
N ARG A 31 -18.05 11.97 -14.74
CA ARG A 31 -17.57 11.31 -15.94
C ARG A 31 -16.10 10.92 -15.93
N GLY A 32 -15.34 11.31 -14.91
CA GLY A 32 -13.91 11.00 -14.80
C GLY A 32 -13.00 12.16 -15.22
N ARG A 33 -13.44 13.39 -15.08
CA ARG A 33 -12.58 14.56 -15.19
C ARG A 33 -11.94 14.85 -13.85
N VAL A 34 -10.64 15.09 -13.86
CA VAL A 34 -9.83 15.26 -12.65
C VAL A 34 -9.12 16.60 -12.69
N ASP A 35 -9.35 17.42 -11.68
CA ASP A 35 -8.60 18.66 -11.48
C ASP A 35 -7.19 18.32 -10.96
N PRO A 36 -6.12 18.68 -11.68
CA PRO A 36 -4.76 18.32 -11.29
C PRO A 36 -4.27 18.97 -9.98
N ARG A 37 -5.04 19.87 -9.37
CA ARG A 37 -4.76 20.35 -8.01
C ARG A 37 -4.68 19.23 -6.98
N ILE A 38 -5.35 18.11 -7.20
CA ILE A 38 -5.26 16.95 -6.31
C ILE A 38 -3.82 16.42 -6.14
N TYR A 39 -2.91 16.71 -7.06
CA TYR A 39 -1.53 16.26 -7.04
C TYR A 39 -0.53 17.29 -6.48
N VAL A 40 -0.92 18.56 -6.36
CA VAL A 40 0.01 19.63 -6.03
C VAL A 40 -0.46 20.58 -4.92
N ASP A 41 -1.73 20.52 -4.54
CA ASP A 41 -2.29 21.42 -3.55
C ASP A 41 -1.95 20.95 -2.12
N PRO A 42 -1.23 21.77 -1.31
CA PRO A 42 -0.90 21.39 0.06
C PRO A 42 -2.12 21.22 0.96
N GLU A 43 -3.22 21.97 0.72
CA GLU A 43 -4.43 21.85 1.54
C GLU A 43 -5.14 20.51 1.27
N VAL A 44 -5.17 20.06 0.01
CA VAL A 44 -5.65 18.73 -0.35
C VAL A 44 -4.81 17.67 0.34
N TYR A 45 -3.49 17.83 0.32
CA TYR A 45 -2.57 16.89 0.96
C TYR A 45 -2.78 16.78 2.48
N GLU A 46 -2.96 17.89 3.19
CA GLU A 46 -3.24 17.88 4.63
C GLU A 46 -4.57 17.16 4.93
N LEU A 47 -5.61 17.38 4.10
CA LEU A 47 -6.85 16.63 4.23
C LEU A 47 -6.68 15.12 3.97
N GLU A 48 -5.80 14.74 3.05
CA GLU A 48 -5.46 13.33 2.82
C GLU A 48 -4.83 12.70 4.07
N GLN A 49 -3.89 13.39 4.73
CA GLN A 49 -3.29 12.89 5.97
C GLN A 49 -4.34 12.63 7.04
N GLU A 50 -5.26 13.58 7.24
CA GLU A 50 -6.33 13.48 8.23
C GLU A 50 -7.39 12.44 7.85
N ARG A 51 -7.88 12.46 6.60
CA ARG A 51 -9.12 11.77 6.23
C ARG A 51 -8.93 10.52 5.39
N VAL A 52 -7.88 10.44 4.59
CA VAL A 52 -7.56 9.23 3.82
C VAL A 52 -6.68 8.31 4.66
N PHE A 53 -5.50 8.79 5.08
CA PHE A 53 -4.55 7.98 5.86
C PHE A 53 -5.02 7.79 7.30
N GLY A 54 -5.71 8.77 7.87
CA GLY A 54 -6.29 8.67 9.22
C GLY A 54 -7.48 7.71 9.36
N ARG A 55 -8.13 7.31 8.25
CA ARG A 55 -9.36 6.48 8.30
C ARG A 55 -9.27 5.20 7.49
N SER A 56 -8.18 4.94 6.81
CA SER A 56 -8.01 3.74 6.00
C SER A 56 -7.16 2.70 6.70
N TRP A 57 -7.32 1.45 6.30
CA TRP A 57 -6.38 0.39 6.63
C TRP A 57 -5.10 0.56 5.85
N LEU A 58 -3.96 0.64 6.54
CA LEU A 58 -2.63 0.86 5.98
C LEU A 58 -1.74 -0.34 6.27
N PHE A 59 -0.94 -0.75 5.29
CA PHE A 59 0.02 -1.83 5.48
C PHE A 59 1.16 -1.38 6.39
N LEU A 60 1.44 -2.18 7.42
CA LEU A 60 2.46 -1.88 8.42
C LEU A 60 3.68 -2.79 8.31
N ALA A 61 3.46 -4.10 8.19
CA ALA A 61 4.49 -5.12 8.27
C ALA A 61 4.05 -6.44 7.65
N HIS A 62 4.99 -7.36 7.51
CA HIS A 62 4.67 -8.78 7.35
C HIS A 62 5.15 -9.55 8.58
N GLU A 63 4.38 -10.53 9.06
CA GLU A 63 4.72 -11.30 10.27
C GLU A 63 6.06 -11.99 10.20
N SER A 64 6.52 -12.36 9.00
CA SER A 64 7.85 -12.93 8.80
C SER A 64 9.01 -12.00 9.17
N GLN A 65 8.74 -10.70 9.33
CA GLN A 65 9.70 -9.71 9.79
C GLN A 65 9.74 -9.59 11.33
N LEU A 66 8.74 -10.16 12.01
CA LEU A 66 8.49 -10.06 13.45
C LEU A 66 8.39 -11.47 14.07
N LYS A 67 9.44 -12.29 13.94
CA LYS A 67 9.40 -13.73 14.27
C LYS A 67 9.35 -14.02 15.76
N ARG A 68 9.98 -13.21 16.59
CA ARG A 68 10.16 -13.45 18.03
C ARG A 68 9.66 -12.25 18.83
N PRO A 69 9.15 -12.48 20.06
CA PRO A 69 8.84 -11.39 20.97
C PRO A 69 10.02 -10.42 21.12
N GLY A 70 9.76 -9.13 20.88
CA GLY A 70 10.79 -8.08 20.87
C GLY A 70 11.34 -7.72 19.48
N ASP A 71 11.09 -8.51 18.44
CA ASP A 71 11.35 -8.07 17.07
C ASP A 71 10.46 -6.87 16.76
N PHE A 72 11.03 -5.86 16.10
CA PHE A 72 10.31 -4.67 15.68
C PHE A 72 10.78 -4.20 14.31
N ILE A 73 9.90 -3.48 13.63
CA ILE A 73 10.21 -2.66 12.46
C ILE A 73 9.66 -1.26 12.64
N THR A 74 10.19 -0.31 11.88
CA THR A 74 9.61 1.03 11.73
C THR A 74 8.98 1.19 10.36
N THR A 75 7.84 1.88 10.33
CA THR A 75 7.07 2.18 9.14
C THR A 75 6.37 3.54 9.29
N TYR A 76 5.43 3.84 8.39
CA TYR A 76 4.62 5.05 8.44
C TYR A 76 3.14 4.74 8.21
N MET A 77 2.27 5.55 8.82
CA MET A 77 0.84 5.65 8.49
C MET A 77 0.58 7.08 8.00
N GLY A 78 0.50 7.27 6.68
CA GLY A 78 0.67 8.60 6.11
C GLY A 78 2.09 9.11 6.40
N GLU A 79 2.21 10.26 7.06
CA GLU A 79 3.51 10.78 7.53
C GLU A 79 3.82 10.43 9.00
N ASP A 80 2.90 9.81 9.73
CA ASP A 80 3.12 9.40 11.12
C ASP A 80 4.12 8.25 11.20
N PRO A 81 5.25 8.43 11.91
CA PRO A 81 6.22 7.36 12.12
C PRO A 81 5.71 6.34 13.13
N ILE A 82 5.76 5.06 12.79
CA ILE A 82 5.20 3.95 13.57
C ILE A 82 6.29 2.94 13.93
N ILE A 83 6.25 2.41 15.14
CA ILE A 83 6.92 1.17 15.54
C ILE A 83 5.88 0.05 15.53
N VAL A 84 6.22 -1.04 14.88
CA VAL A 84 5.46 -2.30 14.88
C VAL A 84 6.29 -3.36 15.57
N SER A 85 5.75 -4.02 16.58
CA SER A 85 6.53 -4.95 17.41
C SER A 85 5.76 -6.21 17.78
N ARG A 86 6.48 -7.34 17.89
CA ARG A 86 5.95 -8.61 18.40
C ARG A 86 5.91 -8.59 19.92
N GLN A 87 4.76 -8.88 20.49
CA GLN A 87 4.54 -8.95 21.94
C GLN A 87 4.87 -10.34 22.50
N ASP A 88 4.93 -10.46 23.85
CA ASP A 88 5.23 -11.72 24.53
C ASP A 88 4.13 -12.79 24.34
N ASP A 89 2.89 -12.38 24.17
CA ASP A 89 1.75 -13.24 23.87
C ASP A 89 1.63 -13.65 22.40
N GLY A 90 2.58 -13.22 21.56
CA GLY A 90 2.58 -13.48 20.13
C GLY A 90 1.72 -12.51 19.30
N SER A 91 1.03 -11.56 19.91
CA SER A 91 0.31 -10.52 19.20
C SER A 91 1.27 -9.48 18.59
N VAL A 92 0.75 -8.65 17.68
CA VAL A 92 1.48 -7.52 17.10
C VAL A 92 0.87 -6.22 17.61
N ALA A 93 1.71 -5.34 18.15
CA ALA A 93 1.32 -3.99 18.53
C ALA A 93 1.95 -2.96 17.59
N ALA A 94 1.25 -1.84 17.36
CA ALA A 94 1.77 -0.69 16.65
C ALA A 94 1.49 0.59 17.44
N PHE A 95 2.44 1.52 17.43
CA PHE A 95 2.33 2.79 18.14
C PHE A 95 3.23 3.85 17.52
N LEU A 96 2.93 5.13 17.76
CA LEU A 96 3.75 6.23 17.28
C LEU A 96 5.20 6.09 17.75
N ASN A 97 6.13 6.18 16.82
CA ASN A 97 7.57 6.27 17.09
C ASN A 97 7.92 7.66 17.63
N GLN A 98 7.30 8.03 18.75
CA GLN A 98 7.41 9.35 19.36
C GLN A 98 7.46 9.27 20.88
N CYS A 99 8.50 9.84 21.47
CA CYS A 99 8.59 10.04 22.91
C CYS A 99 7.62 11.13 23.36
N ARG A 100 6.75 10.82 24.32
CA ARG A 100 5.72 11.74 24.83
C ARG A 100 6.28 12.88 25.67
N HIS A 101 7.60 12.87 25.96
CA HIS A 101 8.26 13.98 26.65
C HIS A 101 8.44 15.21 25.76
N ARG A 102 9.18 15.09 24.65
CA ARG A 102 9.48 16.20 23.72
C ARG A 102 9.52 15.76 22.23
N GLY A 103 8.82 14.71 21.88
CA GLY A 103 8.60 14.34 20.48
C GLY A 103 9.75 13.62 19.75
N MET A 104 10.89 13.34 20.44
CA MET A 104 11.99 12.60 19.81
C MET A 104 11.55 11.21 19.36
N ARG A 105 12.03 10.72 18.22
CA ARG A 105 11.84 9.32 17.84
C ARG A 105 12.41 8.37 18.91
N LEU A 106 11.67 7.32 19.22
CA LEU A 106 12.10 6.29 20.19
C LEU A 106 13.19 5.40 19.61
N THR A 107 13.13 5.13 18.31
CA THR A 107 14.17 4.44 17.54
C THR A 107 14.33 5.04 16.16
N GLN A 108 15.56 4.99 15.62
CA GLN A 108 15.91 5.40 14.26
C GLN A 108 16.21 4.20 13.37
N GLU A 109 16.22 3.00 13.94
CA GLU A 109 16.49 1.76 13.22
C GLU A 109 15.27 1.33 12.39
N ASP A 110 15.50 0.84 11.18
CA ASP A 110 14.46 0.28 10.33
C ASP A 110 13.85 -1.00 10.89
N ALA A 111 14.66 -1.81 11.55
CA ALA A 111 14.27 -3.07 12.19
C ALA A 111 15.27 -3.44 13.30
N GLY A 112 14.82 -4.25 14.24
CA GLY A 112 15.70 -4.72 15.30
C GLY A 112 15.01 -5.65 16.28
N HIS A 113 15.69 -5.89 17.40
CA HIS A 113 15.18 -6.68 18.50
C HIS A 113 15.47 -5.98 19.84
N THR A 114 14.44 -5.70 20.62
CA THR A 114 14.60 -5.04 21.92
C THR A 114 13.53 -5.46 22.91
N ARG A 115 13.84 -5.30 24.19
CA ARG A 115 12.87 -5.45 25.28
C ARG A 115 12.15 -4.14 25.60
N VAL A 116 12.84 -3.01 25.39
CA VAL A 116 12.34 -1.67 25.70
C VAL A 116 12.89 -0.65 24.70
N PHE A 117 12.16 0.42 24.48
CA PHE A 117 12.59 1.58 23.71
C PHE A 117 12.95 2.72 24.64
N THR A 118 14.23 3.02 24.78
CA THR A 118 14.70 4.13 25.61
C THR A 118 15.00 5.35 24.75
N CYS A 119 14.28 6.43 24.98
CA CYS A 119 14.48 7.69 24.30
C CYS A 119 15.89 8.23 24.58
N THR A 120 16.67 8.42 23.52
CA THR A 120 18.06 8.89 23.61
C THR A 120 18.20 10.33 24.09
N TYR A 121 17.09 11.11 24.08
CA TYR A 121 17.13 12.51 24.48
C TYR A 121 17.14 12.67 26.02
N HIS A 122 16.18 12.07 26.76
CA HIS A 122 16.07 12.24 28.20
C HIS A 122 15.86 10.94 28.99
N GLY A 123 15.98 9.77 28.35
CA GLY A 123 15.94 8.47 29.05
C GLY A 123 14.54 7.99 29.43
N TRP A 124 13.46 8.56 28.91
CA TRP A 124 12.14 7.95 29.05
C TRP A 124 12.11 6.61 28.32
N THR A 125 11.63 5.59 29.01
CA THR A 125 11.68 4.21 28.51
C THR A 125 10.27 3.64 28.37
N TYR A 126 10.02 3.03 27.23
CA TYR A 126 8.75 2.41 26.86
C TYR A 126 8.95 0.91 26.66
N ASP A 127 7.98 0.11 27.06
CA ASP A 127 7.96 -1.31 26.74
C ASP A 127 7.66 -1.58 25.25
N ARG A 128 7.63 -2.86 24.86
CA ARG A 128 7.37 -3.29 23.49
C ARG A 128 5.98 -2.88 22.96
N GLY A 129 5.02 -2.68 23.86
CA GLY A 129 3.67 -2.23 23.53
C GLY A 129 3.51 -0.71 23.50
N GLY A 130 4.60 0.04 23.74
CA GLY A 130 4.58 1.49 23.82
C GLY A 130 4.13 2.06 25.17
N ARG A 131 3.95 1.22 26.22
CA ARG A 131 3.63 1.70 27.56
C ARG A 131 4.87 2.32 28.20
N LEU A 132 4.71 3.49 28.82
CA LEU A 132 5.79 4.14 29.57
C LEU A 132 6.15 3.30 30.80
N SER A 133 7.34 2.73 30.80
CA SER A 133 7.84 1.86 31.90
C SER A 133 8.67 2.60 32.92
N SER A 134 9.53 3.52 32.51
CA SER A 134 10.34 4.31 33.45
C SER A 134 10.62 5.73 32.93
N VAL A 135 10.87 6.62 33.90
CA VAL A 135 11.30 8.00 33.69
C VAL A 135 12.59 8.19 34.50
N ARG A 136 13.64 8.68 33.82
CA ARG A 136 14.93 8.91 34.48
C ARG A 136 14.82 9.97 35.58
N ASP A 137 15.43 9.70 36.73
CA ASP A 137 15.50 10.61 37.88
C ASP A 137 14.11 11.14 38.31
N GLU A 138 13.05 10.31 38.14
CA GLU A 138 11.66 10.72 38.36
C GLU A 138 11.41 11.23 39.79
N ARG A 139 11.98 10.55 40.80
CA ARG A 139 11.76 10.89 42.22
C ARG A 139 12.37 12.22 42.59
N GLU A 140 13.49 12.56 41.95
CA GLU A 140 14.27 13.76 42.20
C GLU A 140 13.74 14.95 41.43
N LEU A 141 13.25 14.74 40.20
CA LEU A 141 12.93 15.81 39.27
C LEU A 141 11.43 16.12 39.17
N TYR A 142 10.57 15.17 39.54
CA TYR A 142 9.13 15.35 39.41
C TYR A 142 8.48 15.48 40.78
N ARG A 143 7.63 16.52 40.93
CA ARG A 143 6.89 16.73 42.16
C ARG A 143 5.91 15.59 42.49
N CYS A 144 5.29 15.02 41.45
CA CYS A 144 4.39 13.89 41.52
C CYS A 144 4.87 12.78 40.57
N PRO A 145 4.56 11.51 40.86
CA PRO A 145 4.83 10.43 39.89
C PRO A 145 4.22 10.71 38.54
N VAL A 146 4.98 10.41 37.50
CA VAL A 146 4.49 10.56 36.12
C VAL A 146 3.43 9.50 35.83
N ASP A 147 2.26 9.92 35.39
CA ASP A 147 1.16 9.05 35.04
C ASP A 147 1.55 8.18 33.80
N ARG A 148 1.76 6.87 34.02
CA ARG A 148 2.23 5.93 33.02
C ARG A 148 1.22 5.75 31.89
N ASP A 149 -0.06 5.71 32.21
CA ASP A 149 -1.10 5.45 31.20
C ASP A 149 -1.28 6.67 30.31
N ARG A 150 -1.32 7.86 30.88
CA ARG A 150 -1.42 9.12 30.14
C ARG A 150 -0.23 9.41 29.22
N TRP A 151 0.98 9.03 29.63
CA TRP A 151 2.22 9.36 28.94
C TRP A 151 2.84 8.19 28.18
N SER A 152 2.11 7.11 28.02
CA SER A 152 2.43 6.04 27.09
C SER A 152 2.41 6.54 25.64
N ALA A 153 3.13 5.87 24.76
CA ALA A 153 3.08 6.15 23.33
C ALA A 153 1.65 5.98 22.79
N VAL A 154 1.29 6.77 21.80
CA VAL A 154 -0.04 6.68 21.17
C VAL A 154 -0.10 5.36 20.38
N ARG A 155 -0.98 4.47 20.78
CA ARG A 155 -1.14 3.17 20.11
C ARG A 155 -2.05 3.32 18.90
N VAL A 156 -1.72 2.57 17.84
CA VAL A 156 -2.65 2.35 16.72
C VAL A 156 -3.83 1.53 17.26
N PRO A 157 -5.06 2.03 17.23
CA PRO A 157 -6.18 1.43 17.94
C PRO A 157 -6.57 0.06 17.37
N ARG A 158 -6.41 -0.14 16.07
CA ARG A 158 -6.70 -1.41 15.42
C ARG A 158 -5.52 -1.89 14.58
N VAL A 159 -5.08 -3.11 14.85
CA VAL A 159 -4.04 -3.82 14.10
C VAL A 159 -4.53 -5.23 13.82
N GLU A 160 -4.57 -5.62 12.56
CA GLU A 160 -5.05 -6.94 12.12
C GLU A 160 -4.06 -7.59 11.16
N SER A 161 -3.97 -8.92 11.21
CA SER A 161 -3.17 -9.72 10.29
C SER A 161 -4.07 -10.45 9.28
N PHE A 162 -3.68 -10.39 8.01
CA PHE A 162 -4.36 -11.07 6.91
C PHE A 162 -3.34 -11.81 6.05
N HIS A 163 -3.34 -13.14 6.08
CA HIS A 163 -2.32 -13.98 5.44
C HIS A 163 -0.86 -13.61 5.78
N GLY A 164 -0.62 -13.16 7.03
CA GLY A 164 0.68 -12.71 7.48
C GLY A 164 1.00 -11.22 7.17
N PHE A 165 0.17 -10.53 6.40
CA PHE A 165 0.28 -9.10 6.15
C PHE A 165 -0.43 -8.33 7.27
N VAL A 166 0.31 -7.48 7.98
CA VAL A 166 -0.19 -6.71 9.13
C VAL A 166 -0.64 -5.35 8.65
N PHE A 167 -1.89 -5.01 8.95
CA PHE A 167 -2.50 -3.72 8.65
C PHE A 167 -2.90 -3.01 9.94
N GLY A 168 -2.91 -1.68 9.90
CA GLY A 168 -3.39 -0.84 11.00
C GLY A 168 -4.26 0.30 10.49
N THR A 169 -5.15 0.78 11.36
CA THR A 169 -5.96 1.99 11.09
C THR A 169 -6.08 2.83 12.36
N TRP A 170 -6.13 4.16 12.19
CA TRP A 170 -6.43 5.11 13.26
C TRP A 170 -7.92 5.18 13.61
N ASP A 171 -8.78 4.67 12.73
CA ASP A 171 -10.23 4.61 12.96
C ASP A 171 -10.55 3.39 13.83
N GLU A 172 -10.86 3.63 15.11
CA GLU A 172 -11.25 2.57 16.05
C GLU A 172 -12.58 1.89 15.71
N HIS A 173 -13.42 2.55 14.89
CA HIS A 173 -14.72 2.05 14.45
C HIS A 173 -14.68 1.41 13.06
N ALA A 174 -13.52 1.38 12.40
CA ALA A 174 -13.39 0.74 11.09
C ALA A 174 -13.92 -0.71 11.11
N PRO A 175 -14.56 -1.22 10.06
CA PRO A 175 -14.84 -2.65 9.95
C PRO A 175 -13.53 -3.46 10.00
N SER A 176 -13.62 -4.79 10.17
CA SER A 176 -12.42 -5.64 10.08
C SER A 176 -11.70 -5.40 8.75
N PHE A 177 -10.38 -5.64 8.72
CA PHE A 177 -9.64 -5.49 7.46
C PHE A 177 -10.27 -6.33 6.34
N ARG A 178 -10.61 -7.59 6.65
CA ARG A 178 -11.26 -8.49 5.67
C ARG A 178 -12.59 -7.93 5.16
N ASP A 179 -13.43 -7.40 6.05
CA ASP A 179 -14.73 -6.83 5.65
C ASP A 179 -14.54 -5.53 4.85
N SER A 180 -13.49 -4.75 5.15
CA SER A 180 -13.15 -3.55 4.40
C SER A 180 -12.74 -3.82 2.95
N LEU A 181 -12.30 -5.04 2.63
CA LEU A 181 -12.00 -5.45 1.26
C LEU A 181 -13.27 -5.62 0.41
N GLY A 182 -14.41 -5.97 1.04
CA GLY A 182 -15.62 -6.33 0.30
C GLY A 182 -15.33 -7.41 -0.75
N ASP A 183 -15.84 -7.24 -1.98
CA ASP A 183 -15.63 -8.19 -3.09
C ASP A 183 -14.15 -8.34 -3.49
N ALA A 184 -13.30 -7.37 -3.16
CA ALA A 184 -11.88 -7.46 -3.43
C ALA A 184 -11.20 -8.63 -2.70
N ALA A 185 -11.74 -9.07 -1.57
CA ALA A 185 -11.23 -10.23 -0.84
C ALA A 185 -11.15 -11.49 -1.72
N TRP A 186 -12.12 -11.66 -2.63
CA TRP A 186 -12.13 -12.81 -3.53
C TRP A 186 -10.89 -12.85 -4.45
N TYR A 187 -10.38 -11.68 -4.86
CA TYR A 187 -9.21 -11.56 -5.73
C TYR A 187 -7.91 -11.57 -4.93
N PHE A 188 -7.89 -10.90 -3.77
CA PHE A 188 -6.66 -10.68 -3.02
C PHE A 188 -6.24 -11.84 -2.12
N GLU A 189 -7.18 -12.64 -1.61
CA GLU A 189 -6.81 -13.81 -0.80
C GLU A 189 -5.82 -14.73 -1.52
N PRO A 190 -6.06 -15.21 -2.78
CA PRO A 190 -5.08 -16.04 -3.48
C PRO A 190 -3.76 -15.33 -3.80
N LEU A 191 -3.79 -13.98 -3.94
CA LEU A 191 -2.57 -13.20 -4.18
C LEU A 191 -1.70 -13.08 -2.95
N LEU A 192 -2.30 -12.96 -1.77
CA LEU A 192 -1.60 -12.78 -0.51
C LEU A 192 -1.29 -14.09 0.21
N ASP A 193 -1.89 -15.20 -0.24
CA ASP A 193 -1.66 -16.53 0.32
C ASP A 193 -0.50 -17.25 -0.38
N GLY A 194 0.10 -18.23 0.29
CA GLY A 194 1.23 -18.98 -0.21
C GLY A 194 1.39 -20.36 0.42
N LEU A 195 2.13 -21.23 -0.25
CA LEU A 195 2.46 -22.57 0.25
C LEU A 195 3.37 -22.46 1.48
N GLY A 196 2.88 -22.94 2.64
CA GLY A 196 3.51 -22.74 3.95
C GLY A 196 3.33 -21.34 4.52
N GLY A 197 2.43 -20.51 3.95
CA GLY A 197 2.33 -19.08 4.16
C GLY A 197 3.23 -18.28 3.24
N THR A 198 3.35 -16.98 3.50
CA THR A 198 4.24 -16.09 2.73
C THR A 198 5.32 -15.50 3.62
N GLU A 199 6.43 -15.06 3.02
CA GLU A 199 7.48 -14.32 3.72
C GLU A 199 8.06 -13.20 2.86
N VAL A 200 8.52 -12.15 3.54
CA VAL A 200 9.33 -11.07 2.93
C VAL A 200 10.77 -11.56 2.79
N ILE A 201 11.26 -11.62 1.57
CA ILE A 201 12.63 -12.04 1.25
C ILE A 201 13.54 -10.89 0.83
N GLY A 202 13.01 -9.67 0.73
CA GLY A 202 13.76 -8.45 0.43
C GLY A 202 12.88 -7.22 0.57
N VAL A 203 13.50 -6.10 0.97
CA VAL A 203 12.85 -4.78 1.02
C VAL A 203 13.78 -3.77 0.36
N THR A 204 13.23 -2.97 -0.54
CA THR A 204 13.92 -1.83 -1.17
C THR A 204 13.10 -0.58 -0.98
N LYS A 205 13.77 0.55 -0.75
CA LYS A 205 13.13 1.86 -0.58
C LYS A 205 13.82 2.87 -1.48
N TRP A 206 13.05 3.72 -2.13
CA TRP A 206 13.57 4.83 -2.93
C TRP A 206 12.59 5.98 -2.98
N THR A 207 13.10 7.18 -3.22
CA THR A 207 12.29 8.40 -3.31
C THR A 207 11.97 8.70 -4.77
N VAL A 208 10.73 9.11 -5.02
CA VAL A 208 10.25 9.57 -6.32
C VAL A 208 9.66 10.97 -6.15
N PRO A 209 10.13 11.98 -6.94
CA PRO A 209 9.64 13.35 -6.83
C PRO A 209 8.29 13.53 -7.55
N CYS A 210 7.27 12.86 -7.05
CA CYS A 210 5.88 12.98 -7.52
C CYS A 210 4.89 12.60 -6.43
N ASN A 211 3.62 12.93 -6.64
CA ASN A 211 2.53 12.62 -5.72
C ASN A 211 2.28 11.10 -5.61
N TRP A 212 1.97 10.63 -4.41
CA TRP A 212 1.73 9.22 -4.11
C TRP A 212 0.58 8.59 -4.93
N LYS A 213 -0.41 9.40 -5.33
CA LYS A 213 -1.57 8.92 -6.09
C LYS A 213 -1.23 8.41 -7.47
N PHE A 214 -0.16 8.89 -8.10
CA PHE A 214 0.24 8.38 -9.42
C PHE A 214 0.52 6.87 -9.40
N GLY A 215 1.32 6.41 -8.45
CA GLY A 215 1.58 4.97 -8.30
C GLY A 215 0.34 4.18 -7.87
N ALA A 216 -0.42 4.71 -6.91
CA ALA A 216 -1.61 4.04 -6.38
C ALA A 216 -2.71 3.87 -7.45
N GLU A 217 -2.97 4.90 -8.22
CA GLU A 217 -3.98 4.89 -9.29
C GLU A 217 -3.55 3.98 -10.45
N GLN A 218 -2.30 4.08 -10.92
CA GLN A 218 -1.80 3.24 -12.00
C GLN A 218 -1.95 1.76 -11.68
N PHE A 219 -1.63 1.36 -10.43
CA PHE A 219 -1.78 -0.03 -10.00
C PHE A 219 -3.24 -0.46 -9.81
N ALA A 220 -4.17 0.47 -9.71
CA ALA A 220 -5.59 0.11 -9.64
C ALA A 220 -6.04 -0.65 -10.89
N SER A 221 -5.54 -0.31 -12.08
CA SER A 221 -5.87 -1.04 -13.30
C SER A 221 -5.28 -0.49 -14.60
N ASP A 222 -4.29 0.39 -14.59
CA ASP A 222 -3.79 0.95 -15.84
C ASP A 222 -3.00 -0.08 -16.66
N GLY A 223 -3.73 -0.85 -17.49
CA GLY A 223 -3.13 -1.71 -18.51
C GLY A 223 -2.87 -0.98 -19.84
N TYR A 224 -3.37 0.26 -19.98
CA TYR A 224 -3.30 1.00 -21.24
C TYR A 224 -1.89 1.51 -21.54
N HIS A 225 -1.14 1.93 -20.51
CA HIS A 225 0.23 2.42 -20.68
C HIS A 225 1.22 1.33 -21.09
N PHE A 226 0.92 0.06 -20.79
CA PHE A 226 1.88 -1.06 -20.88
C PHE A 226 2.52 -1.18 -22.26
N GLY A 227 1.70 -1.15 -23.33
CA GLY A 227 2.18 -1.29 -24.70
C GLY A 227 2.98 -0.09 -25.22
N MET A 228 2.87 1.06 -24.56
CA MET A 228 3.62 2.27 -24.92
C MET A 228 4.87 2.42 -24.05
N SER A 229 4.69 2.52 -22.74
CA SER A 229 5.78 2.83 -21.81
C SER A 229 6.81 1.70 -21.74
N HIS A 230 6.36 0.44 -21.72
CA HIS A 230 7.24 -0.71 -21.49
C HIS A 230 7.67 -1.46 -22.74
N LEU A 231 7.36 -0.96 -23.95
CA LEU A 231 7.67 -1.70 -25.17
C LEU A 231 9.17 -1.97 -25.34
N SER A 232 10.04 -0.99 -25.02
CA SER A 232 11.48 -1.15 -25.15
C SER A 232 12.03 -2.16 -24.15
N ALA A 233 11.54 -2.11 -22.91
CA ALA A 233 11.88 -3.05 -21.84
C ALA A 233 11.41 -4.47 -22.17
N LEU A 234 10.18 -4.61 -22.67
CA LEU A 234 9.66 -5.90 -23.14
C LEU A 234 10.52 -6.49 -24.26
N LYS A 235 10.86 -5.69 -25.28
CA LYS A 235 11.74 -6.13 -26.37
C LYS A 235 13.09 -6.60 -25.83
N ALA A 236 13.69 -5.91 -24.88
CA ALA A 236 14.97 -6.29 -24.29
C ALA A 236 14.86 -7.62 -23.52
N LEU A 237 13.80 -7.83 -22.74
CA LEU A 237 13.58 -9.05 -21.97
C LEU A 237 13.26 -10.26 -22.82
N VAL A 238 12.47 -10.08 -23.88
CA VAL A 238 11.93 -11.19 -24.66
C VAL A 238 12.61 -11.35 -26.03
N SER A 239 13.63 -10.55 -26.34
CA SER A 239 14.33 -10.56 -27.64
C SER A 239 14.87 -11.95 -28.04
N GLN A 240 15.14 -12.81 -27.06
CA GLN A 240 15.62 -14.16 -27.25
C GLN A 240 14.48 -15.21 -27.28
N VAL A 241 13.23 -14.80 -27.08
CA VAL A 241 12.08 -15.70 -27.06
C VAL A 241 11.45 -15.77 -28.45
N PRO A 242 11.37 -16.94 -29.06
CA PRO A 242 10.67 -17.11 -30.33
C PRO A 242 9.20 -16.67 -30.22
N GLY A 243 8.73 -15.83 -31.16
CA GLY A 243 7.36 -15.31 -31.14
C GLY A 243 7.13 -14.10 -30.22
N ALA A 244 8.19 -13.55 -29.64
CA ALA A 244 8.09 -12.33 -28.85
C ALA A 244 7.53 -11.15 -29.67
N PRO A 245 6.75 -10.24 -29.05
CA PRO A 245 6.21 -9.06 -29.72
C PRO A 245 7.29 -8.20 -30.35
N ARG A 246 7.14 -7.86 -31.61
CA ARG A 246 8.08 -7.01 -32.36
C ARG A 246 7.61 -5.58 -32.51
N THR A 247 6.30 -5.35 -32.39
CA THR A 247 5.64 -4.06 -32.53
C THR A 247 4.82 -3.74 -31.30
N MET A 248 4.47 -2.47 -31.13
CA MET A 248 3.54 -2.03 -30.09
C MET A 248 2.19 -2.75 -30.19
N GLN A 249 1.67 -2.90 -31.39
CA GLN A 249 0.38 -3.54 -31.61
C GLN A 249 0.39 -5.01 -31.17
N GLU A 250 1.49 -5.73 -31.39
CA GLU A 250 1.64 -7.13 -30.94
C GLU A 250 1.84 -7.23 -29.40
N ALA A 251 2.47 -6.22 -28.77
CA ALA A 251 2.71 -6.20 -27.34
C ALA A 251 1.50 -5.73 -26.52
N THR A 252 0.63 -4.94 -27.13
CA THR A 252 -0.57 -4.41 -26.46
C THR A 252 -1.67 -5.48 -26.51
N PRO A 253 -2.18 -5.94 -25.35
CA PRO A 253 -3.34 -6.81 -25.34
C PRO A 253 -4.50 -6.16 -26.10
N PRO A 254 -5.28 -6.94 -26.87
CA PRO A 254 -6.47 -6.38 -27.52
C PRO A 254 -7.37 -5.77 -26.44
N PRO A 255 -8.14 -4.70 -26.73
CA PRO A 255 -8.99 -4.01 -25.75
C PRO A 255 -9.93 -4.94 -24.98
N ASP A 256 -10.38 -6.02 -25.61
CA ASP A 256 -11.23 -7.08 -25.07
C ASP A 256 -10.44 -8.25 -24.46
N GLY A 257 -9.11 -8.20 -24.46
CA GLY A 257 -8.20 -9.25 -23.96
C GLY A 257 -8.10 -9.37 -22.46
N GLY A 258 -8.90 -8.63 -21.69
CA GLY A 258 -8.85 -8.66 -20.23
C GLY A 258 -10.07 -8.01 -19.61
N ARG A 259 -10.01 -7.86 -18.28
CA ARG A 259 -11.05 -7.21 -17.48
C ARG A 259 -10.41 -6.30 -16.44
N GLN A 260 -11.19 -5.35 -15.96
CA GLN A 260 -10.83 -4.58 -14.76
C GLN A 260 -11.89 -4.82 -13.69
N PHE A 261 -11.43 -5.09 -12.48
CA PHE A 261 -12.26 -5.13 -11.29
C PHE A 261 -12.18 -3.79 -10.55
N LYS A 262 -13.28 -3.36 -9.98
CA LYS A 262 -13.36 -2.25 -9.04
C LYS A 262 -14.42 -2.49 -7.99
N ASN A 263 -14.30 -1.84 -6.83
CA ASN A 263 -15.39 -1.79 -5.84
C ASN A 263 -15.58 -0.39 -5.25
N ALA A 264 -16.60 -0.25 -4.39
CA ALA A 264 -16.91 1.02 -3.72
C ALA A 264 -15.85 1.47 -2.70
N GLN A 265 -15.02 0.54 -2.21
CA GLN A 265 -13.93 0.79 -1.27
C GLN A 265 -12.68 1.35 -1.96
N GLY A 266 -12.71 1.51 -3.31
CA GLY A 266 -11.60 2.07 -4.08
C GLY A 266 -10.51 1.06 -4.43
N HIS A 267 -10.72 -0.23 -4.17
CA HIS A 267 -9.82 -1.28 -4.61
C HIS A 267 -10.02 -1.57 -6.10
N GLY A 268 -8.94 -1.88 -6.78
CA GLY A 268 -8.96 -2.19 -8.20
C GLY A 268 -7.97 -3.29 -8.58
N ALA A 269 -8.25 -3.98 -9.67
CA ALA A 269 -7.34 -4.97 -10.24
C ALA A 269 -7.51 -5.05 -11.76
N LEU A 270 -6.38 -5.11 -12.45
CA LEU A 270 -6.32 -5.53 -13.84
C LEU A 270 -6.33 -7.07 -13.88
N MET A 271 -7.18 -7.64 -14.71
CA MET A 271 -7.23 -9.07 -14.98
C MET A 271 -6.96 -9.30 -16.46
N ALA A 272 -5.95 -10.11 -16.78
CA ALA A 272 -5.67 -10.51 -18.16
C ALA A 272 -6.14 -11.94 -18.41
N ALA A 273 -6.79 -12.15 -19.55
CA ALA A 273 -7.10 -13.47 -20.05
C ALA A 273 -5.88 -13.99 -20.83
N LEU A 274 -5.03 -14.77 -20.18
CA LEU A 274 -3.95 -15.47 -20.88
C LEU A 274 -4.36 -16.88 -21.23
N PRO A 275 -3.95 -17.39 -22.41
CA PRO A 275 -4.17 -18.79 -22.77
C PRO A 275 -3.58 -19.72 -21.70
N PRO A 276 -4.26 -20.80 -21.30
CA PRO A 276 -3.79 -21.71 -20.26
C PRO A 276 -2.43 -22.37 -20.53
N ASN A 277 -2.05 -22.46 -21.81
CA ASN A 277 -0.73 -22.97 -22.20
C ASN A 277 0.41 -21.96 -22.01
N LEU A 278 0.11 -20.67 -21.81
CA LEU A 278 1.12 -19.65 -21.53
C LEU A 278 1.28 -19.40 -20.03
N MET A 279 0.21 -19.54 -19.24
CA MET A 279 0.28 -19.31 -17.82
C MET A 279 -0.85 -20.00 -17.05
N ARG A 280 -0.46 -20.71 -16.00
CA ARG A 280 -1.38 -21.25 -15.00
C ARG A 280 -1.28 -20.38 -13.75
N GLY A 281 -2.33 -19.60 -13.46
CA GLY A 281 -2.45 -18.91 -12.19
C GLY A 281 -2.05 -17.44 -12.15
N ALA A 282 -2.12 -16.87 -10.96
CA ALA A 282 -2.12 -15.44 -10.71
C ALA A 282 -0.72 -14.80 -10.69
N ARG A 283 0.35 -15.59 -10.59
CA ARG A 283 1.72 -15.09 -10.47
C ARG A 283 2.62 -15.57 -11.60
N LEU A 284 3.49 -14.67 -12.02
CA LEU A 284 4.55 -14.88 -12.99
C LEU A 284 5.87 -14.40 -12.36
N ALA A 285 7.00 -14.96 -12.80
CA ALA A 285 8.31 -14.39 -12.54
C ALA A 285 9.11 -14.35 -13.84
N PHE A 286 10.03 -13.39 -13.95
CA PHE A 286 10.89 -13.23 -15.11
C PHE A 286 12.15 -14.12 -15.03
N GLU A 287 12.13 -15.13 -14.15
CA GLU A 287 13.19 -16.12 -13.97
C GLU A 287 12.58 -17.53 -14.11
N PRO A 288 13.13 -18.38 -15.00
CA PRO A 288 12.54 -19.70 -15.30
C PRO A 288 12.29 -20.56 -14.07
N LYS A 289 13.28 -20.64 -13.17
CA LYS A 289 13.20 -21.44 -11.96
C LYS A 289 12.10 -20.98 -11.00
N ALA A 290 11.92 -19.65 -10.85
CA ALA A 290 10.83 -19.10 -10.07
C ALA A 290 9.48 -19.42 -10.72
N ASN A 291 9.40 -19.34 -12.05
CA ASN A 291 8.18 -19.69 -12.78
C ASN A 291 7.77 -21.15 -12.61
N GLU A 292 8.71 -22.09 -12.65
CA GLU A 292 8.43 -23.52 -12.40
C GLU A 292 7.75 -23.72 -11.04
N TRP A 293 8.21 -23.04 -10.00
CA TRP A 293 7.57 -23.08 -8.67
C TRP A 293 6.18 -22.44 -8.67
N LEU A 294 6.07 -21.24 -9.21
CA LEU A 294 4.83 -20.47 -9.18
C LEU A 294 3.71 -21.11 -10.00
N GLN A 295 4.06 -21.73 -11.14
CA GLN A 295 3.11 -22.39 -12.05
C GLN A 295 2.86 -23.87 -11.70
N GLY A 296 3.68 -24.45 -10.85
CA GLY A 296 3.60 -25.82 -10.35
C GLY A 296 3.13 -25.88 -8.90
N PRO A 297 4.05 -26.14 -7.93
CA PRO A 297 3.66 -26.40 -6.52
C PRO A 297 2.75 -25.36 -5.89
N ARG A 298 3.04 -24.05 -6.12
CA ARG A 298 2.20 -22.98 -5.62
C ARG A 298 0.80 -22.99 -6.24
N GLN A 299 0.73 -23.12 -7.57
CA GLN A 299 -0.54 -23.12 -8.28
C GLN A 299 -1.41 -24.31 -7.85
N ASP A 300 -0.82 -25.50 -7.70
CA ASP A 300 -1.52 -26.69 -7.23
C ASP A 300 -2.08 -26.51 -5.79
N PHE A 301 -1.35 -25.80 -4.92
CA PHE A 301 -1.84 -25.42 -3.60
C PHE A 301 -3.05 -24.48 -3.70
N LEU A 302 -2.97 -23.42 -4.53
CA LEU A 302 -4.07 -22.46 -4.68
C LEU A 302 -5.32 -23.11 -5.30
N VAL A 303 -5.15 -24.00 -6.28
CA VAL A 303 -6.27 -24.75 -6.87
C VAL A 303 -6.96 -25.61 -5.83
N ARG A 304 -6.19 -26.34 -5.01
CA ARG A 304 -6.79 -27.15 -3.91
C ARG A 304 -7.53 -26.32 -2.89
N LYS A 305 -7.04 -25.12 -2.58
CA LYS A 305 -7.62 -24.26 -1.53
C LYS A 305 -8.78 -23.39 -2.01
N TYR A 306 -8.68 -22.82 -3.19
CA TYR A 306 -9.63 -21.82 -3.71
C TYR A 306 -10.45 -22.28 -4.92
N GLY A 307 -10.14 -23.44 -5.48
CA GLY A 307 -10.74 -23.97 -6.70
C GLY A 307 -10.09 -23.39 -7.97
N GLU A 308 -10.14 -24.15 -9.07
CA GLU A 308 -9.51 -23.81 -10.36
C GLU A 308 -9.93 -22.43 -10.88
N ALA A 309 -11.24 -22.14 -10.84
CA ALA A 309 -11.78 -20.91 -11.40
C ALA A 309 -11.20 -19.64 -10.75
N ARG A 310 -10.97 -19.68 -9.44
CA ARG A 310 -10.43 -18.55 -8.67
C ARG A 310 -8.91 -18.50 -8.73
N ALA A 311 -8.25 -19.64 -8.60
CA ALA A 311 -6.79 -19.74 -8.62
C ALA A 311 -6.16 -19.42 -9.97
N SER A 312 -6.93 -19.55 -11.06
CA SER A 312 -6.45 -19.33 -12.45
C SER A 312 -6.66 -17.89 -12.96
N VAL A 313 -7.16 -16.98 -12.13
CA VAL A 313 -7.28 -15.56 -12.54
C VAL A 313 -5.91 -14.91 -12.53
N PHE A 314 -5.44 -14.48 -13.69
CA PHE A 314 -4.20 -13.71 -13.78
C PHE A 314 -4.44 -12.23 -13.49
N ILE A 315 -3.78 -11.71 -12.47
CA ILE A 315 -3.82 -10.31 -12.05
C ILE A 315 -2.40 -9.76 -12.14
N PRO A 316 -2.03 -9.03 -13.21
CA PRO A 316 -0.70 -8.45 -13.33
C PRO A 316 -0.44 -7.33 -12.33
N ALA A 317 -1.45 -6.51 -12.03
CA ALA A 317 -1.37 -5.41 -11.08
C ALA A 317 -2.70 -5.21 -10.37
N SER A 318 -2.65 -4.78 -9.13
CA SER A 318 -3.82 -4.44 -8.33
C SER A 318 -3.48 -3.42 -7.24
N ASN A 319 -4.49 -2.70 -6.77
CA ASN A 319 -4.37 -1.72 -5.70
C ASN A 319 -5.31 -2.04 -4.54
N LEU A 320 -4.75 -2.09 -3.34
CA LEU A 320 -5.47 -1.99 -2.07
C LEU A 320 -5.48 -0.52 -1.66
N PHE A 321 -6.65 0.11 -1.73
CA PHE A 321 -6.80 1.51 -1.32
C PHE A 321 -6.35 1.73 0.14
N PRO A 322 -5.61 2.81 0.47
CA PRO A 322 -5.25 3.89 -0.44
C PRO A 322 -3.93 3.68 -1.20
N ASN A 323 -2.90 3.13 -0.59
CA ASN A 323 -1.54 3.27 -1.06
C ASN A 323 -0.75 1.96 -1.13
N VAL A 324 -1.43 0.83 -1.29
CA VAL A 324 -0.77 -0.48 -1.43
C VAL A 324 -1.03 -1.06 -2.81
N GLY A 325 0.03 -1.34 -3.56
CA GLY A 325 -0.03 -2.08 -4.80
C GLY A 325 0.44 -3.52 -4.64
N ILE A 326 -0.25 -4.46 -5.25
CA ILE A 326 0.21 -5.84 -5.37
C ILE A 326 0.57 -6.07 -6.83
N LEU A 327 1.81 -6.47 -7.05
CA LEU A 327 2.38 -6.73 -8.37
C LEU A 327 2.81 -8.20 -8.45
N PRO A 328 1.88 -9.12 -8.77
CA PRO A 328 2.16 -10.55 -8.80
C PRO A 328 3.21 -10.94 -9.84
N ALA A 329 3.30 -10.22 -10.95
CA ALA A 329 4.31 -10.44 -11.98
C ALA A 329 5.76 -10.20 -11.49
N ALA A 330 5.93 -9.38 -10.45
CA ALA A 330 7.23 -9.15 -9.82
C ALA A 330 7.34 -9.78 -8.43
N ASN A 331 6.31 -10.49 -7.98
CA ASN A 331 6.21 -11.05 -6.62
C ASN A 331 6.44 -9.97 -5.54
N ALA A 332 5.85 -8.81 -5.73
CA ALA A 332 6.03 -7.65 -4.87
C ALA A 332 4.71 -7.10 -4.32
N LEU A 333 4.79 -6.60 -3.10
CA LEU A 333 3.87 -5.65 -2.53
C LEU A 333 4.57 -4.30 -2.44
N ARG A 334 3.88 -3.24 -2.83
CA ARG A 334 4.38 -1.87 -2.78
C ARG A 334 3.55 -0.99 -1.89
N VAL A 335 4.22 -0.05 -1.26
CA VAL A 335 3.56 1.01 -0.51
C VAL A 335 4.11 2.34 -1.03
N TRP A 336 3.23 3.21 -1.47
CA TRP A 336 3.56 4.58 -1.84
C TRP A 336 3.36 5.48 -0.63
N GLN A 337 4.45 5.66 0.13
CA GLN A 337 4.45 6.49 1.34
C GLN A 337 4.50 7.96 0.95
N PRO A 338 3.49 8.77 1.31
CA PRO A 338 3.49 10.19 1.02
C PRO A 338 4.61 10.90 1.80
N LYS A 339 5.23 11.88 1.16
CA LYS A 339 6.26 12.77 1.75
C LYS A 339 6.04 14.19 1.25
N GLY A 340 4.89 14.73 1.55
CA GLY A 340 4.40 15.97 0.98
C GLY A 340 3.64 15.76 -0.34
N PRO A 341 3.05 16.82 -0.90
CA PRO A 341 2.22 16.72 -2.11
C PRO A 341 3.01 16.36 -3.37
N GLU A 342 4.32 16.64 -3.41
CA GLU A 342 5.15 16.50 -4.61
C GLU A 342 6.24 15.41 -4.47
N GLN A 343 6.18 14.58 -3.44
CA GLN A 343 7.17 13.54 -3.19
C GLN A 343 6.55 12.32 -2.54
N MET A 344 7.03 11.15 -2.90
CA MET A 344 6.75 9.90 -2.20
C MET A 344 8.01 9.06 -2.00
N GLU A 345 7.98 8.19 -1.03
CA GLU A 345 8.88 7.05 -0.89
C GLU A 345 8.17 5.78 -1.35
N VAL A 346 8.76 5.05 -2.29
CA VAL A 346 8.27 3.72 -2.68
C VAL A 346 8.95 2.69 -1.80
N TRP A 347 8.16 1.91 -1.08
CA TRP A 347 8.63 0.76 -0.31
C TRP A 347 8.18 -0.50 -1.02
N SER A 348 9.12 -1.30 -1.50
CA SER A 348 8.86 -2.52 -2.25
C SER A 348 9.31 -3.74 -1.44
N TYR A 349 8.35 -4.62 -1.15
CA TYR A 349 8.54 -5.86 -0.42
C TYR A 349 8.48 -7.01 -1.41
N VAL A 350 9.57 -7.77 -1.55
CA VAL A 350 9.60 -8.99 -2.35
C VAL A 350 9.04 -10.14 -1.52
N ILE A 351 8.00 -10.78 -2.03
CA ILE A 351 7.24 -11.82 -1.32
C ILE A 351 7.48 -13.18 -1.99
N ALA A 352 7.73 -14.19 -1.18
CA ALA A 352 7.81 -15.58 -1.62
C ALA A 352 6.95 -16.48 -0.72
N ASP A 353 6.66 -17.69 -1.21
CA ASP A 353 6.09 -18.73 -0.37
C ASP A 353 7.14 -19.16 0.68
N ALA A 354 6.70 -19.38 1.92
CA ALA A 354 7.59 -19.76 3.01
C ALA A 354 8.27 -21.11 2.73
N ASP A 355 7.55 -22.06 2.10
CA ASP A 355 8.06 -23.38 1.73
C ASP A 355 8.87 -23.41 0.43
N ALA A 356 9.00 -22.26 -0.28
CA ALA A 356 9.81 -22.22 -1.50
C ALA A 356 11.29 -22.52 -1.20
N PRO A 357 11.98 -23.34 -2.00
CA PRO A 357 13.41 -23.58 -1.89
C PRO A 357 14.25 -22.29 -1.97
N ALA A 358 15.43 -22.29 -1.34
CA ALA A 358 16.28 -21.09 -1.25
C ALA A 358 16.69 -20.55 -2.64
N ASP A 359 16.91 -21.41 -3.60
CA ASP A 359 17.26 -21.05 -4.97
C ASP A 359 16.07 -20.48 -5.77
N VAL A 360 14.84 -20.93 -5.49
CA VAL A 360 13.61 -20.30 -5.99
C VAL A 360 13.45 -18.90 -5.41
N LYS A 361 13.62 -18.71 -4.10
CA LYS A 361 13.60 -17.41 -3.44
C LYS A 361 14.65 -16.46 -4.03
N GLN A 362 15.84 -16.97 -4.32
CA GLN A 362 16.90 -16.20 -4.99
C GLN A 362 16.49 -15.79 -6.41
N ALA A 363 15.89 -16.68 -7.18
CA ALA A 363 15.38 -16.39 -8.53
C ALA A 363 14.28 -15.32 -8.50
N ILE A 364 13.34 -15.41 -7.54
CA ILE A 364 12.30 -14.38 -7.34
C ILE A 364 12.93 -13.00 -7.08
N ARG A 365 13.94 -12.93 -6.21
CA ARG A 365 14.65 -11.67 -5.93
C ARG A 365 15.32 -11.08 -7.16
N LEU A 366 16.03 -11.92 -7.93
CA LEU A 366 16.70 -11.48 -9.15
C LEU A 366 15.71 -10.97 -10.20
N GLY A 367 14.62 -11.70 -10.42
CA GLY A 367 13.55 -11.28 -11.32
C GLY A 367 12.95 -9.94 -10.93
N ASN A 368 12.65 -9.74 -9.63
CA ASN A 368 12.16 -8.47 -9.12
C ASN A 368 13.16 -7.33 -9.33
N GLN A 369 14.44 -7.53 -8.97
CA GLN A 369 15.48 -6.49 -9.11
C GLN A 369 15.66 -6.03 -10.56
N ARG A 370 15.62 -6.96 -11.53
CA ARG A 370 15.78 -6.64 -12.95
C ARG A 370 14.58 -5.90 -13.54
N THR A 371 13.38 -6.12 -13.03
CA THR A 371 12.14 -5.63 -13.63
C THR A 371 11.56 -4.44 -12.89
N PHE A 372 11.24 -4.60 -11.62
CA PHE A 372 10.53 -3.63 -10.78
C PHE A 372 11.30 -3.30 -9.48
N GLY A 373 12.58 -3.58 -9.39
CA GLY A 373 13.45 -2.98 -8.36
C GLY A 373 13.66 -1.49 -8.65
N SER A 374 14.29 -0.75 -7.74
CA SER A 374 14.53 0.70 -7.88
C SER A 374 15.27 1.10 -9.17
N THR A 375 16.01 0.19 -9.77
CA THR A 375 16.72 0.35 -11.05
C THR A 375 16.20 -0.62 -12.12
N GLY A 376 15.04 -1.23 -11.88
CA GLY A 376 14.43 -2.19 -12.77
C GLY A 376 13.94 -1.54 -14.06
N ILE A 377 13.99 -2.28 -15.17
CA ILE A 377 13.73 -1.74 -16.51
C ILE A 377 12.29 -1.25 -16.70
N PHE A 378 11.31 -1.84 -16.00
CA PHE A 378 9.92 -1.36 -16.02
C PHE A 378 9.69 -0.21 -15.04
N GLU A 379 10.33 -0.28 -13.86
CA GLU A 379 10.20 0.75 -12.84
C GLU A 379 10.66 2.13 -13.31
N GLN A 380 11.74 2.18 -14.09
CA GLN A 380 12.25 3.44 -14.63
C GLN A 380 11.26 4.10 -15.59
N ASP A 381 10.56 3.31 -16.40
CA ASP A 381 9.54 3.81 -17.32
C ASP A 381 8.37 4.44 -16.56
N ASP A 382 7.85 3.73 -15.55
CA ASP A 382 6.75 4.20 -14.70
C ASP A 382 7.13 5.47 -13.94
N THR A 383 8.27 5.44 -13.26
CA THR A 383 8.79 6.57 -12.49
C THR A 383 9.05 7.80 -13.35
N HIS A 384 9.52 7.61 -14.58
CA HIS A 384 9.70 8.69 -15.54
C HIS A 384 8.37 9.38 -15.87
N ASN A 385 7.35 8.61 -16.21
CA ASN A 385 6.02 9.13 -16.52
C ASN A 385 5.47 9.98 -15.36
N TRP A 386 5.45 9.44 -14.14
CA TRP A 386 4.94 10.13 -12.95
C TRP A 386 5.71 11.43 -12.66
N THR A 387 7.03 11.36 -12.77
CA THR A 387 7.90 12.52 -12.53
C THR A 387 7.70 13.62 -13.56
N GLU A 388 7.53 13.27 -14.85
CA GLU A 388 7.27 14.25 -15.90
C GLU A 388 5.90 14.91 -15.74
N ILE A 389 4.86 14.15 -15.37
CA ILE A 389 3.55 14.72 -15.05
C ILE A 389 3.69 15.74 -13.91
N GLN A 390 4.35 15.36 -12.80
CA GLN A 390 4.57 16.25 -11.66
C GLN A 390 5.34 17.53 -12.05
N ARG A 391 6.35 17.40 -12.93
CA ARG A 391 7.13 18.57 -13.46
C ARG A 391 6.25 19.51 -14.26
N VAL A 392 5.40 18.98 -15.13
CA VAL A 392 4.44 19.76 -15.93
C VAL A 392 3.50 20.54 -15.03
N LEU A 393 3.03 19.94 -13.92
CA LEU A 393 2.12 20.56 -12.98
C LEU A 393 2.74 21.70 -12.14
N LYS A 394 4.07 21.91 -12.18
CA LYS A 394 4.71 23.12 -11.66
C LYS A 394 4.35 24.35 -12.49
N GLY A 395 3.95 24.16 -13.74
CA GLY A 395 3.51 25.22 -14.64
C GLY A 395 2.19 25.82 -14.21
N ARG A 396 2.14 27.17 -14.06
CA ARG A 396 0.91 27.89 -13.63
C ARG A 396 -0.28 27.64 -14.55
N ARG A 397 -0.04 27.47 -15.84
CA ARG A 397 -1.10 27.18 -16.80
C ARG A 397 -1.52 25.71 -16.76
N ALA A 398 -0.54 24.83 -16.85
CA ALA A 398 -0.76 23.38 -16.93
C ALA A 398 -1.59 22.83 -15.75
N ARG A 399 -1.33 23.28 -14.51
CA ARG A 399 -2.09 22.82 -13.33
C ARG A 399 -3.54 23.31 -13.24
N ARG A 400 -4.04 24.05 -14.27
CA ARG A 400 -5.43 24.49 -14.39
C ARG A 400 -6.22 23.74 -15.45
N GLU A 401 -5.51 22.91 -16.25
CA GLU A 401 -6.14 22.14 -17.33
C GLU A 401 -6.59 20.79 -16.78
N ILE A 402 -7.87 20.49 -16.95
CA ILE A 402 -8.52 19.28 -16.43
C ILE A 402 -7.99 18.04 -17.16
N PHE A 403 -7.69 16.99 -16.41
CA PHE A 403 -7.30 15.68 -16.94
C PHE A 403 -8.54 14.86 -17.31
N ASN A 404 -8.40 14.08 -18.37
CA ASN A 404 -9.45 13.21 -18.86
C ASN A 404 -9.18 11.75 -18.45
N MET A 405 -10.09 11.20 -17.65
CA MET A 405 -10.15 9.78 -17.28
C MET A 405 -11.53 9.21 -17.66
N GLU A 406 -12.01 9.54 -18.87
CA GLU A 406 -13.34 9.15 -19.35
C GLU A 406 -13.34 7.80 -20.11
N MET A 407 -12.17 7.16 -20.30
CA MET A 407 -12.08 5.91 -21.02
C MET A 407 -13.05 4.87 -20.42
N ASP A 408 -13.84 4.27 -21.31
CA ASP A 408 -14.84 3.27 -20.97
C ASP A 408 -15.90 3.77 -19.96
N SER A 409 -16.22 5.06 -20.03
CA SER A 409 -17.26 5.68 -19.22
C SER A 409 -18.64 5.19 -19.68
N GLY A 410 -19.43 4.61 -18.76
CA GLY A 410 -20.79 4.10 -19.03
C GLY A 410 -20.88 2.66 -19.51
N THR A 411 -19.76 1.94 -19.65
CA THR A 411 -19.76 0.53 -20.08
C THR A 411 -19.56 -0.47 -18.94
N GLN A 412 -19.72 -0.02 -17.71
CA GLN A 412 -19.60 -0.85 -16.54
C GLN A 412 -20.68 -1.93 -16.51
N GLN A 413 -20.29 -3.15 -16.21
CA GLN A 413 -21.19 -4.27 -16.05
C GLN A 413 -20.97 -4.89 -14.68
N ASP A 414 -22.05 -5.30 -14.04
CA ASP A 414 -21.92 -6.22 -12.89
C ASP A 414 -21.33 -7.52 -13.41
N ALA A 415 -20.40 -8.09 -12.64
CA ALA A 415 -19.78 -9.33 -13.03
C ALA A 415 -20.79 -10.45 -12.97
N GLU A 416 -21.16 -10.99 -14.12
CA GLU A 416 -22.01 -12.18 -14.17
C GLU A 416 -21.26 -13.40 -13.63
N GLY A 417 -21.75 -13.93 -12.49
CA GLY A 417 -21.55 -15.30 -12.01
C GLY A 417 -20.12 -15.75 -11.66
N ARG A 418 -19.10 -15.48 -12.47
CA ARG A 418 -17.74 -15.99 -12.26
C ARG A 418 -16.84 -15.04 -11.46
N PHE A 419 -17.07 -13.75 -11.58
CA PHE A 419 -16.23 -12.70 -10.98
C PHE A 419 -17.10 -11.81 -10.09
N PRO A 420 -16.92 -11.81 -8.75
CA PRO A 420 -17.71 -10.93 -7.89
C PRO A 420 -17.34 -9.45 -8.07
N GLY A 421 -18.28 -8.56 -7.75
CA GLY A 421 -18.12 -7.11 -7.84
C GLY A 421 -18.39 -6.56 -9.24
N THR A 422 -17.99 -5.31 -9.46
CA THR A 422 -18.19 -4.64 -10.75
C THR A 422 -16.97 -4.76 -11.63
N THR A 423 -17.15 -5.14 -12.89
CA THR A 423 -16.05 -5.27 -13.85
C THR A 423 -16.30 -4.46 -15.12
N ALA A 424 -15.23 -4.10 -15.81
CA ALA A 424 -15.26 -3.72 -17.21
C ALA A 424 -14.69 -4.87 -18.04
N ASN A 425 -15.35 -5.19 -19.16
CA ASN A 425 -14.92 -6.28 -20.06
C ASN A 425 -13.79 -5.86 -21.00
N ARG A 426 -12.86 -5.03 -20.49
CA ARG A 426 -11.71 -4.52 -21.25
C ARG A 426 -10.51 -4.39 -20.34
N SER A 427 -9.33 -4.69 -20.88
CA SER A 427 -8.06 -4.40 -20.20
C SER A 427 -7.72 -2.90 -20.23
N ALA A 428 -8.05 -2.23 -21.35
CA ALA A 428 -7.92 -0.78 -21.50
C ALA A 428 -9.22 -0.10 -21.02
N SER A 429 -9.25 0.37 -19.80
CA SER A 429 -10.37 1.06 -19.15
C SER A 429 -9.84 1.90 -17.99
N GLU A 430 -10.59 2.91 -17.57
CA GLU A 430 -10.27 3.73 -16.38
C GLU A 430 -11.33 3.57 -15.27
N VAL A 431 -12.13 2.52 -15.33
CA VAL A 431 -13.20 2.32 -14.34
C VAL A 431 -12.68 2.14 -12.92
N ALA A 432 -11.53 1.48 -12.74
CA ALA A 432 -10.96 1.29 -11.41
C ALA A 432 -10.22 2.55 -10.92
N ALA A 433 -9.56 3.30 -11.80
CA ALA A 433 -9.01 4.61 -11.46
C ALA A 433 -10.11 5.57 -10.99
N ARG A 434 -11.25 5.64 -11.72
CA ARG A 434 -12.40 6.44 -11.28
C ARG A 434 -12.98 5.96 -9.94
N ALA A 435 -13.00 4.66 -9.67
CA ALA A 435 -13.45 4.14 -8.38
C ALA A 435 -12.49 4.51 -7.24
N PHE A 436 -11.19 4.46 -7.48
CA PHE A 436 -10.16 4.95 -6.56
C PHE A 436 -10.40 6.41 -6.18
N TYR A 437 -10.54 7.31 -7.16
CA TYR A 437 -10.77 8.73 -6.88
C TYR A 437 -12.15 9.03 -6.27
N ARG A 438 -13.18 8.28 -6.60
CA ARG A 438 -14.49 8.42 -5.93
C ARG A 438 -14.40 8.07 -4.44
N ARG A 439 -13.69 6.99 -4.10
CA ARG A 439 -13.45 6.64 -2.70
C ARG A 439 -12.63 7.71 -2.00
N TRP A 440 -11.55 8.16 -2.63
CA TRP A 440 -10.72 9.24 -2.13
C TRP A 440 -11.55 10.50 -1.85
N ALA A 441 -12.34 10.97 -2.80
CA ALA A 441 -13.20 12.14 -2.64
C ALA A 441 -14.26 11.95 -1.56
N SER A 442 -14.85 10.76 -1.46
CA SER A 442 -15.85 10.47 -0.42
C SER A 442 -15.28 10.59 0.99
N LEU A 443 -14.02 10.20 1.18
CA LEU A 443 -13.34 10.36 2.47
C LEU A 443 -13.05 11.84 2.78
N LEU A 444 -12.65 12.61 1.78
CA LEU A 444 -12.37 14.04 1.95
C LEU A 444 -13.64 14.87 2.22
N SER A 445 -14.77 14.50 1.62
CA SER A 445 -16.04 15.23 1.76
C SER A 445 -16.80 14.95 3.05
N THR A 446 -16.53 13.86 3.77
CA THR A 446 -17.18 13.59 5.05
C THR A 446 -16.69 14.56 6.12
N GLU A 447 -17.56 15.51 6.52
CA GLU A 447 -17.36 16.31 7.72
C GLU A 447 -17.21 15.38 8.93
N GLY A 448 -16.14 15.59 9.68
CA GLY A 448 -15.75 15.00 10.91
C GLY A 448 -16.73 14.06 11.60
N ALA A 449 -16.47 12.76 11.52
CA ALA A 449 -16.65 11.89 12.66
C ALA A 449 -15.26 11.64 13.26
N PRO A 450 -15.16 11.64 14.60
CA PRO A 450 -13.91 11.54 15.33
C PRO A 450 -13.16 10.26 15.03
#